data_f7cc262d9f2842e8ab07ebbd866ac1c1
#
_entry.id   f7cc262d9f2842e8ab07ebbd866ac1c1
#
_cell.length_a   1.000
_cell.length_b   1.000
_cell.length_c   1.000
_cell.angle_alpha   90.00
_cell.angle_beta   90.00
_cell.angle_gamma   90.00
#
_symmetry.space_group_name_H-M   'P 1'
#
loop_
_entity.id
_entity.type
_entity.pdbx_description
1 polymer ?
#
loop_
_entity_poly.entity_id
_entity_poly.type
_entity_poly.pdbx_seq_one_letter_code
_entity_poly.pdbx_strand_id
1 'polypeptide(L)'
;MRKIYFAGSIRGGRNDAELYRRIINHISRTEKVLTEHIGNANVEDEEKQMTDQDIYEQDTAWLRECDMVIAECTNASLGVGYEMAYAETHSKPVHIFYDRTRARLSAMLSGDAYFHLHPYSDEEELFGMLTDVLKCPCSKTGCPRFGNCEECRKHHTDSSRPRPCER
;
A
#
# COMPACT_ATOMS: atom_id res chain seq x y z
N MET A 1 2.07 5.20 -16.23
CA MET A 1 1.87 5.71 -14.88
C MET A 1 0.74 4.87 -14.29
N ARG A 2 1.03 4.09 -13.23
CA ARG A 2 0.04 3.25 -12.55
C ARG A 2 -0.84 4.11 -11.67
N LYS A 3 -2.06 3.65 -11.39
CA LYS A 3 -2.98 4.25 -10.43
C LYS A 3 -2.82 3.54 -9.09
N ILE A 4 -2.36 4.25 -8.09
CA ILE A 4 -2.11 3.72 -6.75
C ILE A 4 -3.23 4.20 -5.82
N TYR A 5 -3.84 3.24 -5.12
CA TYR A 5 -4.69 3.53 -3.98
C TYR A 5 -3.82 3.49 -2.72
N PHE A 6 -3.61 4.63 -2.09
CA PHE A 6 -2.96 4.68 -0.78
C PHE A 6 -4.03 4.56 0.31
N ALA A 7 -3.85 3.62 1.24
CA ALA A 7 -4.71 3.41 2.39
C ALA A 7 -3.97 3.78 3.68
N GLY A 8 -4.58 4.62 4.50
CA GLY A 8 -4.05 5.04 5.78
C GLY A 8 -5.16 5.41 6.76
N SER A 9 -4.90 5.30 8.07
CA SER A 9 -5.91 5.58 9.09
C SER A 9 -6.33 7.06 9.08
N ILE A 10 -7.63 7.31 8.98
CA ILE A 10 -8.26 8.64 9.14
C ILE A 10 -8.99 8.66 10.49
N ARG A 11 -10.15 8.01 10.58
CA ARG A 11 -10.99 7.97 11.79
C ARG A 11 -10.42 7.09 12.93
N GLY A 12 -9.48 6.19 12.63
CA GLY A 12 -8.78 5.37 13.62
C GLY A 12 -7.63 6.08 14.33
N GLY A 13 -7.38 7.34 13.98
CA GLY A 13 -6.31 8.18 14.52
C GLY A 13 -5.39 8.74 13.43
N ARG A 14 -4.93 9.96 13.62
CA ARG A 14 -4.12 10.74 12.65
C ARG A 14 -2.67 10.94 13.08
N ASN A 15 -2.17 10.08 13.98
CA ASN A 15 -0.82 10.23 14.54
C ASN A 15 0.28 10.25 13.47
N ASP A 16 0.07 9.54 12.36
CA ASP A 16 1.04 9.41 11.26
C ASP A 16 0.63 10.18 9.98
N ALA A 17 -0.28 11.19 10.10
CA ALA A 17 -0.74 11.99 8.96
C ALA A 17 0.40 12.64 8.16
N GLU A 18 1.44 13.13 8.85
CA GLU A 18 2.62 13.70 8.21
C GLU A 18 3.45 12.64 7.47
N LEU A 19 3.52 11.42 8.00
CA LEU A 19 4.14 10.29 7.32
C LEU A 19 3.33 9.93 6.06
N TYR A 20 2.00 9.89 6.15
CA TYR A 20 1.14 9.61 4.99
C TYR A 20 1.35 10.63 3.87
N ARG A 21 1.41 11.92 4.22
CA ARG A 21 1.71 12.98 3.26
C ARG A 21 3.05 12.75 2.55
N ARG A 22 4.08 12.34 3.27
CA ARG A 22 5.41 12.05 2.69
C ARG A 22 5.40 10.80 1.83
N ILE A 23 4.68 9.75 2.21
CA ILE A 23 4.50 8.54 1.40
C ILE A 23 3.79 8.89 0.09
N ILE A 24 2.67 9.61 0.16
CA ILE A 24 1.90 10.04 -1.01
C ILE A 24 2.77 10.89 -1.94
N ASN A 25 3.51 11.87 -1.41
CA ASN A 25 4.42 12.69 -2.19
C ASN A 25 5.55 11.86 -2.85
N HIS A 26 6.03 10.81 -2.19
CA HIS A 26 7.04 9.92 -2.76
C HIS A 26 6.46 9.11 -3.93
N ILE A 27 5.26 8.56 -3.78
CA ILE A 27 4.56 7.80 -4.82
C ILE A 27 4.24 8.70 -6.02
N SER A 28 3.75 9.92 -5.77
CA SER A 28 3.33 10.88 -6.81
C SER A 28 4.48 11.38 -7.70
N ARG A 29 5.73 11.10 -7.36
CA ARG A 29 6.88 11.41 -8.24
C ARG A 29 6.88 10.57 -9.53
N THR A 30 6.31 9.39 -9.49
CA THR A 30 6.37 8.42 -10.60
C THR A 30 5.02 7.82 -10.96
N GLU A 31 4.06 7.84 -10.05
CA GLU A 31 2.75 7.21 -10.20
C GLU A 31 1.62 8.19 -9.87
N LYS A 32 0.38 7.85 -10.24
CA LYS A 32 -0.82 8.62 -9.88
C LYS A 32 -1.43 8.05 -8.60
N VAL A 33 -1.50 8.83 -7.53
CA VAL A 33 -2.24 8.45 -6.31
C VAL A 33 -3.71 8.87 -6.50
N LEU A 34 -4.66 7.96 -6.26
CA LEU A 34 -6.10 8.23 -6.37
C LEU A 34 -6.65 8.87 -5.08
N THR A 35 -6.01 8.58 -3.96
CA THR A 35 -6.42 8.97 -2.60
C THR A 35 -5.48 10.02 -1.99
N GLU A 36 -5.05 11.02 -2.80
CA GLU A 36 -4.10 12.05 -2.35
C GLU A 36 -4.60 12.82 -1.12
N HIS A 37 -5.93 12.96 -0.98
CA HIS A 37 -6.58 13.67 0.12
C HIS A 37 -6.25 13.07 1.50
N ILE A 38 -5.92 11.78 1.60
CA ILE A 38 -5.51 11.13 2.86
C ILE A 38 -4.28 11.82 3.48
N GLY A 39 -3.43 12.42 2.66
CA GLY A 39 -2.29 13.25 3.08
C GLY A 39 -2.65 14.65 3.55
N ASN A 40 -3.92 15.11 3.37
CA ASN A 40 -4.33 16.45 3.75
C ASN A 40 -4.51 16.56 5.28
N ALA A 41 -4.08 17.68 5.84
CA ALA A 41 -4.28 17.95 7.27
C ALA A 41 -5.77 18.03 7.65
N ASN A 42 -6.62 18.46 6.71
CA ASN A 42 -8.06 18.72 6.91
C ASN A 42 -8.96 17.60 6.35
N VAL A 43 -8.44 16.41 6.08
CA VAL A 43 -9.22 15.33 5.47
C VAL A 43 -10.49 14.98 6.25
N GLU A 44 -10.44 15.02 7.59
CA GLU A 44 -11.62 14.78 8.43
C GLU A 44 -12.72 15.83 8.23
N ASP A 45 -12.36 17.07 7.96
CA ASP A 45 -13.32 18.16 7.71
C ASP A 45 -13.88 18.06 6.28
N GLU A 46 -13.08 17.59 5.32
CA GLU A 46 -13.53 17.31 3.96
C GLU A 46 -14.54 16.14 3.98
N GLU A 47 -14.27 15.06 4.69
CA GLU A 47 -15.18 13.91 4.83
C GLU A 47 -16.50 14.26 5.56
N LYS A 48 -16.50 15.20 6.51
CA LYS A 48 -17.74 15.65 7.17
C LYS A 48 -18.77 16.24 6.23
N GLN A 49 -18.38 16.68 5.04
CA GLN A 49 -19.26 17.21 4.01
C GLN A 49 -19.87 16.13 3.12
N MET A 50 -19.41 14.89 3.25
CA MET A 50 -19.85 13.73 2.50
C MET A 50 -20.69 12.79 3.40
N THR A 51 -21.62 12.07 2.79
CA THR A 51 -22.28 10.97 3.50
C THR A 51 -21.37 9.74 3.56
N ASP A 52 -21.60 8.84 4.52
CA ASP A 52 -20.86 7.56 4.56
C ASP A 52 -21.06 6.74 3.27
N GLN A 53 -22.20 6.88 2.60
CA GLN A 53 -22.46 6.26 1.31
C GLN A 53 -21.58 6.85 0.21
N ASP A 54 -21.46 8.19 0.13
CA ASP A 54 -20.60 8.84 -0.87
C ASP A 54 -19.15 8.42 -0.73
N ILE A 55 -18.62 8.37 0.51
CA ILE A 55 -17.27 7.91 0.81
C ILE A 55 -17.10 6.45 0.35
N TYR A 56 -18.03 5.57 0.74
CA TYR A 56 -17.98 4.16 0.35
C TYR A 56 -17.99 3.97 -1.17
N GLU A 57 -18.88 4.66 -1.88
CA GLU A 57 -18.98 4.55 -3.35
C GLU A 57 -17.72 5.06 -4.03
N GLN A 58 -17.16 6.18 -3.57
CA GLN A 58 -15.93 6.76 -4.08
C GLN A 58 -14.73 5.83 -3.87
N ASP A 59 -14.51 5.37 -2.64
CA ASP A 59 -13.36 4.54 -2.29
C ASP A 59 -13.40 3.19 -3.00
N THR A 60 -14.58 2.54 -3.05
CA THR A 60 -14.74 1.28 -3.77
C THR A 60 -14.60 1.46 -5.29
N ALA A 61 -14.98 2.61 -5.85
CA ALA A 61 -14.72 2.91 -7.26
C ALA A 61 -13.21 3.03 -7.52
N TRP A 62 -12.47 3.75 -6.68
CA TRP A 62 -11.02 3.88 -6.79
C TRP A 62 -10.29 2.55 -6.57
N LEU A 63 -10.73 1.73 -5.63
CA LEU A 63 -10.19 0.38 -5.42
C LEU A 63 -10.38 -0.52 -6.65
N ARG A 64 -11.51 -0.41 -7.34
CA ARG A 64 -11.71 -1.13 -8.62
C ARG A 64 -10.84 -0.58 -9.75
N GLU A 65 -10.60 0.73 -9.74
CA GLU A 65 -9.83 1.42 -10.79
C GLU A 65 -8.32 1.27 -10.61
N CYS A 66 -7.82 1.15 -9.38
CA CYS A 66 -6.39 1.15 -9.10
C CYS A 66 -5.68 -0.08 -9.70
N ASP A 67 -4.38 0.08 -9.94
CA ASP A 67 -3.50 -1.00 -10.37
C ASP A 67 -2.87 -1.73 -9.16
N MET A 68 -2.83 -1.05 -7.99
CA MET A 68 -2.19 -1.54 -6.77
C MET A 68 -2.67 -0.75 -5.56
N VAL A 69 -2.74 -1.41 -4.42
CA VAL A 69 -2.96 -0.80 -3.10
C VAL A 69 -1.65 -0.76 -2.33
N ILE A 70 -1.33 0.38 -1.75
CA ILE A 70 -0.25 0.59 -0.78
C ILE A 70 -0.91 1.06 0.52
N ALA A 71 -0.82 0.24 1.57
CA ALA A 71 -1.42 0.51 2.86
C ALA A 71 -0.34 0.74 3.93
N GLU A 72 -0.50 1.78 4.75
CA GLU A 72 0.28 1.97 5.97
C GLU A 72 -0.58 1.59 7.18
N CYS A 73 -0.20 0.52 7.89
CA CYS A 73 -1.01 -0.17 8.89
C CYS A 73 -0.41 -0.14 10.30
N THR A 74 0.49 0.79 10.61
CA THR A 74 1.00 0.98 11.98
C THR A 74 -0.13 1.36 12.93
N ASN A 75 -1.04 2.23 12.48
CA ASN A 75 -2.28 2.53 13.20
C ASN A 75 -3.41 1.62 12.72
N ALA A 76 -4.00 0.87 13.64
CA ALA A 76 -5.12 0.00 13.32
C ALA A 76 -6.34 0.82 12.84
N SER A 77 -6.93 0.42 11.71
CA SER A 77 -8.12 1.02 11.14
C SER A 77 -9.05 -0.04 10.56
N LEU A 78 -10.32 -0.03 10.95
CA LEU A 78 -11.33 -0.91 10.40
C LEU A 78 -11.57 -0.64 8.91
N GLY A 79 -11.57 0.65 8.51
CA GLY A 79 -11.71 1.06 7.11
C GLY A 79 -10.59 0.51 6.24
N VAL A 80 -9.34 0.72 6.64
CA VAL A 80 -8.16 0.20 5.93
C VAL A 80 -8.21 -1.33 5.82
N GLY A 81 -8.62 -2.03 6.88
CA GLY A 81 -8.80 -3.48 6.83
C GLY A 81 -9.86 -3.92 5.81
N TYR A 82 -10.98 -3.19 5.75
CA TYR A 82 -12.03 -3.43 4.76
C TYR A 82 -11.54 -3.16 3.33
N GLU A 83 -10.84 -2.05 3.09
CA GLU A 83 -10.28 -1.67 1.79
C GLU A 83 -9.31 -2.73 1.25
N MET A 84 -8.44 -3.27 2.10
CA MET A 84 -7.50 -4.33 1.73
C MET A 84 -8.22 -5.62 1.34
N ALA A 85 -9.22 -6.06 2.13
CA ALA A 85 -10.03 -7.23 1.81
C ALA A 85 -10.86 -7.01 0.53
N TYR A 86 -11.40 -5.80 0.33
CA TYR A 86 -12.10 -5.45 -0.91
C TYR A 86 -11.15 -5.51 -2.13
N ALA A 87 -9.94 -4.99 -2.00
CA ALA A 87 -8.92 -5.05 -3.04
C ALA A 87 -8.56 -6.49 -3.40
N GLU A 88 -8.40 -7.37 -2.41
CA GLU A 88 -8.16 -8.80 -2.61
C GLU A 88 -9.26 -9.45 -3.46
N THR A 89 -10.55 -9.22 -3.12
CA THR A 89 -11.69 -9.78 -3.88
C THR A 89 -11.71 -9.31 -5.34
N HIS A 90 -11.06 -8.19 -5.64
CA HIS A 90 -10.91 -7.64 -6.99
C HIS A 90 -9.55 -7.93 -7.62
N SER A 91 -8.79 -8.85 -7.02
CA SER A 91 -7.45 -9.28 -7.50
C SER A 91 -6.46 -8.12 -7.67
N LYS A 92 -6.56 -7.09 -6.82
CA LYS A 92 -5.63 -5.97 -6.79
C LYS A 92 -4.45 -6.30 -5.89
N PRO A 93 -3.19 -6.17 -6.34
CA PRO A 93 -2.03 -6.36 -5.47
C PRO A 93 -2.09 -5.42 -4.27
N VAL A 94 -1.84 -5.94 -3.08
CA VAL A 94 -1.86 -5.17 -1.83
C VAL A 94 -0.51 -5.27 -1.13
N HIS A 95 0.14 -4.12 -0.94
CA HIS A 95 1.39 -3.96 -0.21
C HIS A 95 1.13 -3.28 1.13
N ILE A 96 1.39 -3.98 2.23
CA ILE A 96 1.16 -3.53 3.59
C ILE A 96 2.48 -3.14 4.23
N PHE A 97 2.64 -1.86 4.53
CA PHE A 97 3.77 -1.30 5.28
C PHE A 97 3.35 -1.10 6.72
N TYR A 98 4.23 -1.40 7.67
CA TYR A 98 3.98 -1.15 9.09
C TYR A 98 5.29 -1.06 9.87
N ASP A 99 5.32 -0.18 10.85
CA ASP A 99 6.43 -0.06 11.79
C ASP A 99 6.38 -1.22 12.79
N ARG A 100 7.30 -2.20 12.61
CA ARG A 100 7.39 -3.40 13.46
C ARG A 100 7.81 -3.11 14.91
N THR A 101 8.32 -1.90 15.17
CA THR A 101 8.71 -1.47 16.52
C THR A 101 7.52 -0.91 17.31
N ARG A 102 6.46 -0.46 16.62
CA ARG A 102 5.28 0.19 17.20
C ARG A 102 4.02 -0.64 17.11
N ALA A 103 3.93 -1.54 16.11
CA ALA A 103 2.70 -2.27 15.84
C ALA A 103 2.95 -3.75 15.55
N ARG A 104 1.96 -4.55 15.91
CA ARG A 104 1.79 -5.92 15.44
C ARG A 104 0.53 -5.98 14.59
N LEU A 105 0.66 -6.46 13.35
CA LEU A 105 -0.49 -6.64 12.49
C LEU A 105 -1.51 -7.63 13.05
N SER A 106 -2.78 -7.43 12.69
CA SER A 106 -3.82 -8.44 12.87
C SER A 106 -3.39 -9.78 12.24
N ALA A 107 -3.70 -10.88 12.92
CA ALA A 107 -3.44 -12.22 12.38
C ALA A 107 -4.15 -12.46 11.03
N MET A 108 -5.27 -11.78 10.77
CA MET A 108 -5.97 -11.83 9.48
C MET A 108 -5.14 -11.25 8.34
N LEU A 109 -4.32 -10.24 8.61
CA LEU A 109 -3.44 -9.63 7.61
C LEU A 109 -2.11 -10.37 7.51
N SER A 110 -1.51 -10.72 8.65
CA SER A 110 -0.19 -11.39 8.66
C SER A 110 -0.25 -12.86 8.28
N GLY A 111 -1.40 -13.50 8.39
CA GLY A 111 -1.60 -14.90 8.02
C GLY A 111 -2.08 -15.11 6.59
N ASP A 112 -2.50 -14.07 5.90
CA ASP A 112 -2.95 -14.16 4.52
C ASP A 112 -1.77 -14.06 3.54
N ALA A 113 -1.56 -15.12 2.78
CA ALA A 113 -0.50 -15.20 1.78
C ALA A 113 -0.74 -14.30 0.54
N TYR A 114 -1.93 -13.72 0.41
CA TYR A 114 -2.24 -12.78 -0.66
C TYR A 114 -1.50 -11.44 -0.49
N PHE A 115 -1.34 -10.98 0.75
CA PHE A 115 -0.75 -9.69 1.07
C PHE A 115 0.78 -9.70 1.03
N HIS A 116 1.36 -8.64 0.48
CA HIS A 116 2.80 -8.39 0.50
C HIS A 116 3.16 -7.55 1.72
N LEU A 117 3.80 -8.15 2.72
CA LEU A 117 4.14 -7.48 3.97
C LEU A 117 5.52 -6.83 3.93
N HIS A 118 5.60 -5.57 4.34
CA HIS A 118 6.81 -4.74 4.37
C HIS A 118 7.01 -4.16 5.78
N PRO A 119 7.54 -4.98 6.74
CA PRO A 119 7.85 -4.48 8.07
C PRO A 119 9.07 -3.55 8.01
N TYR A 120 8.96 -2.34 8.56
CA TYR A 120 10.06 -1.39 8.67
C TYR A 120 10.31 -1.00 10.14
N SER A 121 11.48 -0.41 10.43
CA SER A 121 11.86 0.09 11.75
C SER A 121 12.13 1.60 11.78
N ASP A 122 12.35 2.17 10.61
CA ASP A 122 12.60 3.59 10.42
C ASP A 122 12.16 4.03 9.01
N GLU A 123 12.18 5.34 8.78
CA GLU A 123 11.74 5.90 7.51
C GLU A 123 12.67 5.60 6.34
N GLU A 124 13.97 5.44 6.56
CA GLU A 124 14.91 5.11 5.49
C GLU A 124 14.58 3.73 4.92
N GLU A 125 14.32 2.75 5.80
CA GLU A 125 13.89 1.40 5.42
C GLU A 125 12.53 1.44 4.70
N LEU A 126 11.55 2.20 5.23
CA LEU A 126 10.25 2.38 4.59
C LEU A 126 10.36 2.89 3.15
N PHE A 127 11.05 4.02 2.96
CA PHE A 127 11.15 4.63 1.62
C PHE A 127 12.02 3.83 0.66
N GLY A 128 12.98 3.06 1.17
CA GLY A 128 13.76 2.09 0.39
C GLY A 128 12.85 1.00 -0.18
N MET A 129 12.09 0.32 0.67
CA MET A 129 11.14 -0.73 0.26
C MET A 129 10.03 -0.18 -0.66
N LEU A 130 9.50 1.00 -0.35
CA LEU A 130 8.49 1.65 -1.19
C LEU A 130 9.03 1.93 -2.60
N THR A 131 10.27 2.41 -2.69
CA THR A 131 10.96 2.63 -3.97
C THR A 131 11.12 1.32 -4.75
N ASP A 132 11.46 0.22 -4.09
CA ASP A 132 11.59 -1.09 -4.73
C ASP A 132 10.25 -1.60 -5.27
N VAL A 133 9.16 -1.44 -4.53
CA VAL A 133 7.80 -1.76 -4.99
C VAL A 133 7.44 -0.94 -6.22
N LEU A 134 7.70 0.36 -6.20
CA LEU A 134 7.36 1.27 -7.31
C LEU A 134 8.22 1.02 -8.56
N LYS A 135 9.49 0.66 -8.40
CA LYS A 135 10.41 0.38 -9.52
C LYS A 135 10.29 -1.02 -10.10
N CYS A 136 9.55 -1.93 -9.47
CA CYS A 136 9.46 -3.31 -9.93
C CYS A 136 8.80 -3.39 -11.31
N PRO A 137 9.52 -3.76 -12.39
CA PRO A 137 8.99 -3.83 -13.74
C PRO A 137 8.27 -5.16 -14.03
N CYS A 138 8.12 -6.02 -13.03
CA CYS A 138 7.52 -7.33 -13.20
C CYS A 138 6.02 -7.20 -13.50
N SER A 139 5.58 -7.82 -14.60
CA SER A 139 4.16 -7.87 -14.94
C SER A 139 3.35 -8.83 -14.06
N LYS A 140 4.02 -9.68 -13.29
CA LYS A 140 3.38 -10.61 -12.35
C LYS A 140 3.19 -9.93 -10.98
N THR A 141 2.26 -9.01 -10.89
CA THR A 141 1.97 -8.26 -9.66
C THR A 141 1.52 -9.14 -8.50
N GLY A 142 0.89 -10.29 -8.76
CA GLY A 142 0.57 -11.31 -7.76
C GLY A 142 1.72 -12.24 -7.36
N CYS A 143 2.97 -11.97 -7.79
CA CYS A 143 4.12 -12.77 -7.36
C CYS A 143 4.47 -12.45 -5.90
N PRO A 144 4.65 -13.46 -5.03
CA PRO A 144 5.01 -13.23 -3.61
C PRO A 144 6.30 -12.40 -3.41
N ARG A 145 7.11 -12.28 -4.46
CA ARG A 145 8.36 -11.51 -4.48
C ARG A 145 8.27 -10.20 -5.23
N PHE A 146 7.05 -9.78 -5.61
CA PHE A 146 6.86 -8.49 -6.30
C PHE A 146 7.31 -7.36 -5.37
N GLY A 147 8.18 -6.47 -5.86
CA GLY A 147 8.74 -5.37 -5.07
C GLY A 147 9.78 -5.80 -4.02
N ASN A 148 9.95 -7.10 -3.75
CA ASN A 148 10.99 -7.60 -2.85
C ASN A 148 12.22 -8.04 -3.66
N CYS A 149 13.14 -7.10 -3.88
CA CYS A 149 14.31 -7.31 -4.74
C CYS A 149 15.25 -8.40 -4.21
N GLU A 150 15.38 -8.53 -2.90
CA GLU A 150 16.25 -9.53 -2.27
C GLU A 150 15.74 -10.96 -2.52
N GLU A 151 14.48 -11.22 -2.19
CA GLU A 151 13.86 -12.52 -2.40
C GLU A 151 13.71 -12.88 -3.89
N CYS A 152 13.41 -11.87 -4.72
CA CYS A 152 13.37 -12.03 -6.16
C CYS A 152 14.75 -12.44 -6.71
N ARG A 153 15.83 -11.82 -6.21
CA ARG A 153 17.20 -12.16 -6.59
C ARG A 153 17.55 -13.59 -6.20
N LYS A 154 17.32 -13.99 -4.95
CA LYS A 154 17.55 -15.36 -4.47
C LYS A 154 16.83 -16.38 -5.36
N HIS A 155 15.54 -16.18 -5.62
CA HIS A 155 14.76 -17.10 -6.45
C HIS A 155 15.26 -17.22 -7.88
N HIS A 156 15.72 -16.14 -8.50
CA HIS A 156 16.22 -16.16 -9.88
C HIS A 156 17.68 -16.58 -10.00
N THR A 157 18.45 -16.54 -8.92
CA THR A 157 19.81 -17.14 -8.90
C THR A 157 19.75 -18.64 -9.09
N ASP A 158 18.75 -19.30 -8.52
CA ASP A 158 18.54 -20.75 -8.63
C ASP A 158 17.76 -21.15 -9.92
N SER A 159 17.26 -20.18 -10.66
CA SER A 159 16.52 -20.39 -11.90
C SER A 159 17.32 -19.91 -13.12
N SER A 160 17.24 -20.63 -14.23
CA SER A 160 17.87 -20.24 -15.51
C SER A 160 17.22 -19.03 -16.18
N ARG A 161 16.24 -18.39 -15.54
CA ARG A 161 15.49 -17.26 -16.11
C ARG A 161 15.93 -15.94 -15.50
N PRO A 162 16.41 -14.95 -16.29
CA PRO A 162 16.80 -13.65 -15.76
C PRO A 162 15.60 -12.92 -15.14
N ARG A 163 15.86 -12.07 -14.17
CA ARG A 163 14.84 -11.21 -13.54
C ARG A 163 14.24 -10.24 -14.58
N PRO A 164 12.95 -9.83 -14.44
CA PRO A 164 12.34 -8.85 -15.36
C PRO A 164 13.09 -7.52 -15.41
N CYS A 165 13.73 -7.08 -14.32
CA CYS A 165 14.54 -5.87 -14.25
C CYS A 165 15.94 -6.00 -14.88
N GLU A 166 16.32 -7.18 -15.34
CA GLU A 166 17.60 -7.47 -15.97
C GLU A 166 17.45 -7.76 -17.50
N ARG A 167 16.25 -7.61 -18.04
CA ARG A 167 15.95 -7.86 -19.47
C ARG A 167 16.02 -6.62 -20.33
#